data_318dfca64ffa093b0bc98481b0314476
#
_entry.id   318dfca64ffa093b0bc98481b0314476
#
_cell.length_a   1.000
_cell.length_b   1.000
_cell.length_c   1.000
_cell.angle_alpha   90.00
_cell.angle_beta   90.00
_cell.angle_gamma   90.00
#
_symmetry.space_group_name_H-M   'P 1'
#
loop_
_entity.id
_entity.type
_entity.pdbx_description
1 polymer ?
#
loop_
_entity_poly.entity_id
_entity_poly.type
_entity_poly.pdbx_seq_one_letter_code
_entity_poly.pdbx_strand_id
1 'polypeptide(L)'
;MIKLPIDKVDRIYHLSDIHIRNVRRHKEYRSVFKKVYKEIDKNKENSVIYLGGDIVHAKLDMSPELIDLTSEFFTELANLCPLLVLPGNHDCNLNNKHRLDALSPIIRALDNPNIHYIKDSGVYQVGDVGFSVMSVFEEADSYVKASEYDSKTKIALYHGSVFGSQTDFGFILPNSDIDKDIFDGFDMVLLGDIHKRQYLNDEKTIAYPGSLIQQNFGEDFGKGFLVWDVDKRDSKFINVPNDYGYYTINVVNGHIPSLDDLPKYPRLRVKFEKTSTADIKKLIAVIKQKAKVKELAVIRTDKLSQIGQNSTLSKINLGNIRDTIYQNKLIVDYLEQKFNVLDDDTLRRVCKINEELNLKLPNVEVGRNISWKPKKFEFDNMCSYGENNVVDFSNMIGSM
;
A
#
# COMPACT_ATOMS: atom_id res chain seq x y z
N MET A 1 -13.64 -8.71 -26.83
CA MET A 1 -13.83 -7.26 -26.64
C MET A 1 -15.23 -7.01 -26.10
N ILE A 2 -15.32 -6.37 -24.93
CA ILE A 2 -16.59 -6.07 -24.24
C ILE A 2 -16.91 -4.58 -24.51
N LYS A 3 -18.03 -4.29 -25.13
CA LYS A 3 -18.47 -2.88 -25.35
C LYS A 3 -19.16 -2.37 -24.09
N LEU A 4 -18.70 -1.24 -23.57
CA LEU A 4 -19.40 -0.51 -22.52
C LEU A 4 -20.37 0.52 -23.13
N PRO A 5 -21.50 0.79 -22.48
CA PRO A 5 -22.51 1.73 -22.98
C PRO A 5 -22.09 3.20 -22.72
N ILE A 6 -20.91 3.57 -23.23
CA ILE A 6 -20.32 4.90 -23.11
C ILE A 6 -19.92 5.34 -24.50
N ASP A 7 -20.43 6.48 -24.95
CA ASP A 7 -20.28 6.91 -26.35
C ASP A 7 -18.89 7.51 -26.63
N LYS A 8 -18.34 8.28 -25.70
CA LYS A 8 -17.07 9.01 -25.89
C LYS A 8 -16.31 9.21 -24.60
N VAL A 9 -14.96 9.17 -24.68
CA VAL A 9 -14.06 9.50 -23.59
C VAL A 9 -13.00 10.48 -24.06
N ASP A 10 -13.11 11.74 -23.60
CA ASP A 10 -12.10 12.76 -23.82
C ASP A 10 -11.17 12.90 -22.59
N ARG A 11 -11.66 12.48 -21.40
CA ARG A 11 -10.97 12.65 -20.12
C ARG A 11 -11.17 11.46 -19.21
N ILE A 12 -10.09 11.11 -18.45
CA ILE A 12 -10.13 10.05 -17.45
C ILE A 12 -9.70 10.63 -16.09
N TYR A 13 -10.55 10.52 -15.08
CA TYR A 13 -10.23 10.81 -13.70
C TYR A 13 -9.66 9.52 -13.06
N HIS A 14 -8.36 9.48 -12.84
CA HIS A 14 -7.65 8.29 -12.38
C HIS A 14 -7.35 8.41 -10.87
N LEU A 15 -8.11 7.68 -10.07
CA LEU A 15 -7.95 7.52 -8.63
C LEU A 15 -7.53 6.09 -8.32
N SER A 16 -6.75 5.88 -7.26
CA SER A 16 -6.37 4.55 -6.76
C SER A 16 -6.09 4.60 -5.27
N ASP A 17 -5.98 3.44 -4.64
CA ASP A 17 -5.48 3.30 -3.26
C ASP A 17 -6.27 4.16 -2.27
N ILE A 18 -7.59 4.00 -2.30
CA ILE A 18 -8.52 4.74 -1.43
C ILE A 18 -8.43 4.23 0.00
N HIS A 19 -8.33 2.92 0.18
CA HIS A 19 -8.18 2.23 1.46
C HIS A 19 -9.20 2.68 2.51
N ILE A 20 -10.48 2.63 2.19
CA ILE A 20 -11.55 2.92 3.16
C ILE A 20 -11.41 1.96 4.32
N ARG A 21 -11.16 2.52 5.53
CA ARG A 21 -10.93 1.73 6.74
C ARG A 21 -12.22 1.48 7.50
N ASN A 22 -12.28 0.33 8.14
CA ASN A 22 -13.41 -0.01 9.00
C ASN A 22 -13.55 1.01 10.14
N VAL A 23 -14.74 1.60 10.30
CA VAL A 23 -15.18 2.56 11.34
C VAL A 23 -14.30 3.81 11.50
N ARG A 24 -12.99 3.69 11.28
CA ARG A 24 -12.02 4.78 11.47
C ARG A 24 -11.95 5.71 10.25
N ARG A 25 -11.71 6.99 10.51
CA ARG A 25 -11.45 8.01 9.49
C ARG A 25 -12.66 8.35 8.58
N HIS A 26 -13.86 7.85 8.81
CA HIS A 26 -15.01 8.08 7.93
C HIS A 26 -15.34 9.56 7.73
N LYS A 27 -15.18 10.41 8.76
CA LYS A 27 -15.34 11.87 8.63
C LYS A 27 -14.32 12.49 7.69
N GLU A 28 -13.10 11.98 7.71
CA GLU A 28 -12.02 12.40 6.80
C GLU A 28 -12.33 11.99 5.37
N TYR A 29 -12.69 10.71 5.13
CA TYR A 29 -13.08 10.23 3.82
C TYR A 29 -14.22 11.07 3.23
N ARG A 30 -15.33 11.25 3.94
CA ARG A 30 -16.45 12.08 3.46
C ARG A 30 -16.03 13.52 3.14
N SER A 31 -15.13 14.10 3.92
CA SER A 31 -14.60 15.45 3.67
C SER A 31 -13.78 15.52 2.38
N VAL A 32 -12.92 14.53 2.15
CA VAL A 32 -12.08 14.44 0.95
C VAL A 32 -12.93 14.11 -0.27
N PHE A 33 -13.84 13.13 -0.18
CA PHE A 33 -14.73 12.74 -1.26
C PHE A 33 -15.57 13.90 -1.79
N LYS A 34 -16.14 14.74 -0.90
CA LYS A 34 -16.86 15.96 -1.31
C LYS A 34 -15.99 16.92 -2.14
N LYS A 35 -14.70 16.99 -1.85
CA LYS A 35 -13.78 17.82 -2.64
C LYS A 35 -13.46 17.18 -3.99
N VAL A 36 -13.32 15.86 -4.04
CA VAL A 36 -13.18 15.08 -5.28
C VAL A 36 -14.38 15.27 -6.17
N TYR A 37 -15.60 15.07 -5.66
CA TYR A 37 -16.85 15.25 -6.42
C TYR A 37 -16.94 16.64 -7.02
N LYS A 38 -16.66 17.67 -6.20
CA LYS A 38 -16.67 19.07 -6.66
C LYS A 38 -15.64 19.33 -7.77
N GLU A 39 -14.50 18.67 -7.72
CA GLU A 39 -13.46 18.85 -8.75
C GLU A 39 -13.84 18.16 -10.06
N ILE A 40 -14.38 16.95 -10.00
CA ILE A 40 -14.85 16.19 -11.16
C ILE A 40 -16.02 16.90 -11.85
N ASP A 41 -16.98 17.39 -11.06
CA ASP A 41 -18.19 18.06 -11.57
C ASP A 41 -17.91 19.29 -12.46
N LYS A 42 -16.73 19.92 -12.31
CA LYS A 42 -16.33 21.08 -13.12
C LYS A 42 -16.18 20.77 -14.62
N ASN A 43 -15.78 19.55 -14.96
CA ASN A 43 -15.46 19.15 -16.33
C ASN A 43 -15.81 17.66 -16.57
N LYS A 44 -17.03 17.27 -16.26
CA LYS A 44 -17.49 15.88 -16.30
C LYS A 44 -17.92 15.38 -17.68
N GLU A 45 -18.19 16.27 -18.61
CA GLU A 45 -18.66 15.90 -19.94
C GLU A 45 -17.63 15.03 -20.67
N ASN A 46 -18.09 14.00 -21.37
CA ASN A 46 -17.28 13.01 -22.09
C ASN A 46 -16.12 12.46 -21.24
N SER A 47 -16.37 12.24 -19.96
CA SER A 47 -15.36 11.76 -19.02
C SER A 47 -15.75 10.43 -18.42
N VAL A 48 -14.76 9.65 -18.01
CA VAL A 48 -14.93 8.47 -17.16
C VAL A 48 -14.10 8.62 -15.89
N ILE A 49 -14.56 8.00 -14.82
CA ILE A 49 -13.80 7.86 -13.58
C ILE A 49 -13.24 6.45 -13.53
N TYR A 50 -11.95 6.32 -13.33
CA TYR A 50 -11.28 5.04 -13.14
C TYR A 50 -10.77 4.92 -11.72
N LEU A 51 -11.22 3.88 -11.01
CA LEU A 51 -10.72 3.47 -9.71
C LEU A 51 -9.77 2.29 -9.90
N GLY A 52 -8.49 2.55 -9.71
CA GLY A 52 -7.40 1.64 -10.00
C GLY A 52 -7.07 0.65 -8.88
N GLY A 53 -8.07 0.21 -8.10
CA GLY A 53 -7.94 -0.80 -7.06
C GLY A 53 -7.71 -0.26 -5.65
N ASP A 54 -7.69 -1.19 -4.68
CA ASP A 54 -7.53 -0.94 -3.25
C ASP A 54 -8.53 0.08 -2.69
N ILE A 55 -9.80 -0.19 -2.96
CA ILE A 55 -10.91 0.65 -2.52
C ILE A 55 -11.14 0.50 -1.02
N VAL A 56 -11.15 -0.74 -0.52
CA VAL A 56 -11.23 -1.02 0.92
C VAL A 56 -9.86 -1.41 1.48
N HIS A 57 -9.64 -1.14 2.77
CA HIS A 57 -8.35 -1.42 3.39
C HIS A 57 -8.15 -2.90 3.74
N ALA A 58 -9.24 -3.60 4.07
CA ALA A 58 -9.20 -4.99 4.48
C ALA A 58 -10.45 -5.74 4.04
N LYS A 59 -10.29 -6.66 3.11
CA LYS A 59 -11.37 -7.46 2.50
C LYS A 59 -12.21 -8.30 3.45
N LEU A 60 -11.72 -8.61 4.64
CA LEU A 60 -12.42 -9.43 5.64
C LEU A 60 -13.00 -8.60 6.80
N ASP A 61 -12.66 -7.33 6.89
CA ASP A 61 -13.09 -6.44 7.97
C ASP A 61 -14.07 -5.40 7.42
N MET A 62 -15.30 -5.84 7.13
CA MET A 62 -16.35 -5.08 6.48
C MET A 62 -17.49 -4.76 7.44
N SER A 63 -17.45 -3.60 8.09
CA SER A 63 -18.58 -3.14 8.91
C SER A 63 -19.71 -2.54 8.08
N PRO A 64 -20.94 -2.48 8.59
CA PRO A 64 -22.05 -1.80 7.94
C PRO A 64 -21.72 -0.35 7.53
N GLU A 65 -21.00 0.39 8.39
CA GLU A 65 -20.61 1.78 8.13
C GLU A 65 -19.57 1.89 7.01
N LEU A 66 -18.71 0.89 6.85
CA LEU A 66 -17.74 0.84 5.73
C LEU A 66 -18.47 0.55 4.42
N ILE A 67 -19.40 -0.41 4.44
CA ILE A 67 -20.24 -0.76 3.28
C ILE A 67 -21.05 0.48 2.85
N ASP A 68 -21.70 1.16 3.79
CA ASP A 68 -22.46 2.39 3.55
C ASP A 68 -21.59 3.48 2.90
N LEU A 69 -20.42 3.76 3.49
CA LEU A 69 -19.50 4.77 2.95
C LEU A 69 -18.97 4.42 1.55
N THR A 70 -18.69 3.13 1.30
CA THR A 70 -18.23 2.66 -0.01
C THR A 70 -19.36 2.77 -1.04
N SER A 71 -20.57 2.42 -0.65
CA SER A 71 -21.77 2.53 -1.49
C SER A 71 -22.07 4.01 -1.83
N GLU A 72 -22.01 4.91 -0.84
CA GLU A 72 -22.12 6.35 -1.03
C GLU A 72 -21.08 6.86 -2.03
N PHE A 73 -19.81 6.44 -1.84
CA PHE A 73 -18.70 6.86 -2.71
C PHE A 73 -18.91 6.44 -4.17
N PHE A 74 -19.29 5.19 -4.41
CA PHE A 74 -19.56 4.69 -5.76
C PHE A 74 -20.76 5.39 -6.40
N THR A 75 -21.85 5.56 -5.65
CA THR A 75 -23.06 6.21 -6.15
C THR A 75 -22.80 7.66 -6.55
N GLU A 76 -22.13 8.43 -5.69
CA GLU A 76 -21.82 9.83 -5.97
C GLU A 76 -20.89 9.98 -7.17
N LEU A 77 -19.88 9.11 -7.33
CA LEU A 77 -19.03 9.12 -8.52
C LEU A 77 -19.81 8.75 -9.79
N ALA A 78 -20.64 7.69 -9.72
CA ALA A 78 -21.44 7.23 -10.86
C ALA A 78 -22.52 8.24 -11.29
N ASN A 79 -22.97 9.12 -10.38
CA ASN A 79 -23.85 10.26 -10.70
C ASN A 79 -23.14 11.36 -11.49
N LEU A 80 -21.81 11.42 -11.43
CA LEU A 80 -21.02 12.42 -12.16
C LEU A 80 -20.60 11.93 -13.55
N CYS A 81 -20.01 10.74 -13.62
CA CYS A 81 -19.52 10.13 -14.84
C CYS A 81 -19.65 8.60 -14.75
N PRO A 82 -19.62 7.86 -15.88
CA PRO A 82 -19.42 6.42 -15.86
C PRO A 82 -18.18 6.05 -15.05
N LEU A 83 -18.36 5.06 -14.16
CA LEU A 83 -17.37 4.64 -13.18
C LEU A 83 -16.82 3.26 -13.56
N LEU A 84 -15.53 3.20 -13.88
CA LEU A 84 -14.78 1.95 -14.09
C LEU A 84 -14.09 1.57 -12.78
N VAL A 85 -14.40 0.39 -12.24
CA VAL A 85 -13.83 -0.09 -10.99
C VAL A 85 -12.99 -1.33 -11.24
N LEU A 86 -11.69 -1.24 -11.00
CA LEU A 86 -10.77 -2.38 -10.97
C LEU A 86 -10.54 -2.77 -9.51
N PRO A 87 -10.57 -4.06 -9.13
CA PRO A 87 -10.20 -4.48 -7.79
C PRO A 87 -8.69 -4.49 -7.60
N GLY A 88 -8.24 -4.16 -6.37
CA GLY A 88 -6.87 -4.36 -5.93
C GLY A 88 -6.69 -5.59 -5.03
N ASN A 89 -5.47 -5.83 -4.58
CA ASN A 89 -5.12 -6.96 -3.71
C ASN A 89 -5.74 -6.84 -2.29
N HIS A 90 -6.08 -5.64 -1.84
CA HIS A 90 -6.81 -5.40 -0.60
C HIS A 90 -8.31 -5.68 -0.73
N ASP A 91 -8.86 -5.61 -1.93
CA ASP A 91 -10.29 -5.83 -2.18
C ASP A 91 -10.62 -7.32 -2.35
N CYS A 92 -9.64 -8.16 -2.72
CA CYS A 92 -9.86 -9.55 -3.11
C CYS A 92 -8.85 -10.53 -2.49
N ASN A 93 -9.19 -11.83 -2.48
CA ASN A 93 -8.28 -12.88 -2.02
C ASN A 93 -7.53 -13.50 -3.20
N LEU A 94 -6.29 -13.09 -3.44
CA LEU A 94 -5.47 -13.58 -4.55
C LEU A 94 -5.20 -15.09 -4.48
N ASN A 95 -5.16 -15.66 -3.27
CA ASN A 95 -4.94 -17.12 -3.08
C ASN A 95 -6.17 -17.97 -3.37
N ASN A 96 -7.34 -17.38 -3.53
CA ASN A 96 -8.58 -18.10 -3.83
C ASN A 96 -9.51 -17.25 -4.71
N LYS A 97 -9.33 -17.37 -6.01
CA LYS A 97 -10.10 -16.66 -7.06
C LYS A 97 -11.62 -16.93 -7.01
N HIS A 98 -12.03 -18.07 -6.44
CA HIS A 98 -13.45 -18.45 -6.33
C HIS A 98 -14.18 -17.77 -5.16
N ARG A 99 -13.46 -17.17 -4.22
CA ARG A 99 -14.11 -16.38 -3.16
C ARG A 99 -14.61 -15.06 -3.72
N LEU A 100 -15.74 -14.62 -3.20
CA LEU A 100 -16.22 -13.26 -3.46
C LEU A 100 -15.18 -12.24 -2.92
N ASP A 101 -14.90 -11.24 -3.74
CA ASP A 101 -14.18 -10.05 -3.30
C ASP A 101 -15.10 -9.12 -2.49
N ALA A 102 -14.52 -8.10 -1.86
CA ALA A 102 -15.26 -7.17 -1.01
C ALA A 102 -16.22 -6.25 -1.80
N LEU A 103 -15.93 -5.99 -3.08
CA LEU A 103 -16.64 -5.01 -3.91
C LEU A 103 -17.82 -5.60 -4.65
N SER A 104 -17.73 -6.85 -5.13
CA SER A 104 -18.78 -7.51 -5.91
C SER A 104 -20.17 -7.49 -5.27
N PRO A 105 -20.34 -7.75 -3.95
CA PRO A 105 -21.64 -7.67 -3.29
C PRO A 105 -22.18 -6.24 -3.25
N ILE A 106 -21.33 -5.25 -3.03
CA ILE A 106 -21.71 -3.83 -2.95
C ILE A 106 -22.17 -3.35 -4.33
N ILE A 107 -21.37 -3.58 -5.37
CA ILE A 107 -21.67 -3.14 -6.73
C ILE A 107 -22.95 -3.79 -7.24
N ARG A 108 -23.15 -5.08 -6.98
CA ARG A 108 -24.37 -5.81 -7.35
C ARG A 108 -25.60 -5.27 -6.61
N ALA A 109 -25.47 -4.91 -5.33
CA ALA A 109 -26.57 -4.36 -4.55
C ALA A 109 -26.95 -2.95 -4.97
N LEU A 110 -25.99 -2.15 -5.47
CA LEU A 110 -26.26 -0.81 -6.01
C LEU A 110 -27.04 -0.85 -7.31
N ASP A 111 -26.88 -1.89 -8.12
CA ASP A 111 -27.54 -2.09 -9.41
C ASP A 111 -27.57 -0.83 -10.30
N ASN A 112 -26.44 -0.11 -10.30
CA ASN A 112 -26.32 1.18 -11.01
C ASN A 112 -25.67 0.95 -12.39
N PRO A 113 -26.36 1.29 -13.50
CA PRO A 113 -25.87 1.05 -14.86
C PRO A 113 -24.61 1.87 -15.21
N ASN A 114 -24.30 2.91 -14.47
CA ASN A 114 -23.08 3.70 -14.65
C ASN A 114 -21.86 3.13 -13.89
N ILE A 115 -22.01 2.03 -13.14
CA ILE A 115 -20.89 1.36 -12.45
C ILE A 115 -20.49 0.12 -13.24
N HIS A 116 -19.30 0.16 -13.81
CA HIS A 116 -18.73 -0.94 -14.59
C HIS A 116 -17.61 -1.59 -13.80
N TYR A 117 -17.87 -2.80 -13.28
CA TYR A 117 -16.88 -3.58 -12.56
C TYR A 117 -16.03 -4.38 -13.54
N ILE A 118 -14.82 -3.92 -13.82
CA ILE A 118 -13.89 -4.48 -14.80
C ILE A 118 -12.90 -5.44 -14.10
N LYS A 119 -13.44 -6.54 -13.59
CA LYS A 119 -12.69 -7.49 -12.75
C LYS A 119 -11.83 -8.45 -13.55
N ASP A 120 -12.30 -8.87 -14.72
CA ASP A 120 -11.66 -9.89 -15.54
C ASP A 120 -10.75 -9.26 -16.59
N SER A 121 -9.63 -9.93 -16.91
CA SER A 121 -8.75 -9.48 -17.99
C SER A 121 -9.46 -9.50 -19.33
N GLY A 122 -9.10 -8.55 -20.18
CA GLY A 122 -9.66 -8.42 -21.52
C GLY A 122 -9.76 -6.98 -21.97
N VAL A 123 -10.29 -6.78 -23.18
CA VAL A 123 -10.45 -5.43 -23.76
C VAL A 123 -11.89 -4.95 -23.58
N TYR A 124 -12.02 -3.82 -22.87
CA TYR A 124 -13.26 -3.10 -22.66
C TYR A 124 -13.28 -1.87 -23.57
N GLN A 125 -14.21 -1.82 -24.51
CA GLN A 125 -14.28 -0.79 -25.53
C GLN A 125 -15.25 0.32 -25.15
N VAL A 126 -14.79 1.56 -25.22
CA VAL A 126 -15.58 2.77 -25.01
C VAL A 126 -15.37 3.70 -26.20
N GLY A 127 -16.36 3.81 -27.07
CA GLY A 127 -16.18 4.55 -28.34
C GLY A 127 -14.98 3.99 -29.12
N ASP A 128 -14.00 4.83 -29.41
CA ASP A 128 -12.76 4.50 -30.10
C ASP A 128 -11.56 4.24 -29.13
N VAL A 129 -11.81 4.20 -27.81
CA VAL A 129 -10.83 3.90 -26.77
C VAL A 129 -10.95 2.45 -26.30
N GLY A 130 -9.88 1.66 -26.39
CA GLY A 130 -9.80 0.30 -25.87
C GLY A 130 -9.00 0.24 -24.56
N PHE A 131 -9.67 -0.17 -23.48
CA PHE A 131 -9.06 -0.41 -22.18
C PHE A 131 -8.67 -1.89 -22.05
N SER A 132 -7.38 -2.20 -22.08
CA SER A 132 -6.88 -3.54 -21.75
C SER A 132 -6.76 -3.66 -20.23
N VAL A 133 -7.66 -4.42 -19.63
CA VAL A 133 -7.63 -4.73 -18.20
C VAL A 133 -6.70 -5.90 -17.94
N MET A 134 -5.75 -5.70 -17.06
CA MET A 134 -4.78 -6.68 -16.57
C MET A 134 -5.15 -7.02 -15.13
N SER A 135 -5.95 -8.08 -14.97
CA SER A 135 -6.57 -8.43 -13.67
C SER A 135 -5.56 -8.99 -12.69
N VAL A 136 -5.66 -8.59 -11.42
CA VAL A 136 -4.87 -9.16 -10.31
C VAL A 136 -5.13 -10.67 -10.07
N PHE A 137 -6.15 -11.23 -10.70
CA PHE A 137 -6.50 -12.65 -10.60
C PHE A 137 -5.80 -13.53 -11.61
N GLU A 138 -5.10 -12.95 -12.57
CA GLU A 138 -4.51 -13.66 -13.69
C GLU A 138 -3.02 -13.41 -13.81
N GLU A 139 -2.32 -14.31 -14.48
CA GLU A 139 -0.90 -14.22 -14.73
C GLU A 139 -0.62 -13.33 -15.96
N ALA A 140 0.56 -12.75 -16.03
CA ALA A 140 0.96 -11.81 -17.07
C ALA A 140 0.82 -12.37 -18.51
N ASP A 141 0.98 -13.69 -18.68
CA ASP A 141 0.86 -14.37 -19.99
C ASP A 141 -0.55 -14.33 -20.56
N SER A 142 -1.57 -14.10 -19.72
CA SER A 142 -2.97 -14.01 -20.12
C SER A 142 -3.43 -12.60 -20.49
N TYR A 143 -2.61 -11.59 -20.26
CA TYR A 143 -2.98 -10.21 -20.52
C TYR A 143 -2.98 -9.88 -22.02
N VAL A 144 -4.03 -9.18 -22.46
CA VAL A 144 -4.17 -8.79 -23.88
C VAL A 144 -3.22 -7.65 -24.19
N LYS A 145 -2.28 -7.89 -25.10
CA LYS A 145 -1.28 -6.90 -25.54
C LYS A 145 -1.90 -5.86 -26.49
N ALA A 146 -1.29 -4.70 -26.59
CA ALA A 146 -1.74 -3.64 -27.48
C ALA A 146 -1.79 -4.04 -28.96
N SER A 147 -0.94 -5.00 -29.39
CA SER A 147 -0.91 -5.52 -30.75
C SER A 147 -2.03 -6.48 -31.09
N GLU A 148 -2.78 -6.99 -30.09
CA GLU A 148 -3.78 -8.06 -30.27
C GLU A 148 -5.19 -7.55 -30.54
N TYR A 149 -5.39 -6.22 -30.46
CA TYR A 149 -6.68 -5.60 -30.76
C TYR A 149 -6.53 -4.26 -31.47
N ASP A 150 -7.60 -3.82 -32.11
CA ASP A 150 -7.63 -2.55 -32.82
C ASP A 150 -8.53 -1.56 -32.07
N SER A 151 -7.97 -0.38 -31.77
CA SER A 151 -8.62 0.79 -31.21
C SER A 151 -7.78 2.02 -31.52
N LYS A 152 -8.41 3.17 -31.71
CA LYS A 152 -7.70 4.44 -31.98
C LYS A 152 -6.78 4.81 -30.82
N THR A 153 -7.23 4.64 -29.60
CA THR A 153 -6.45 4.85 -28.37
C THR A 153 -6.47 3.57 -27.54
N LYS A 154 -5.31 3.11 -27.12
CA LYS A 154 -5.11 1.88 -26.36
C LYS A 154 -4.56 2.21 -24.99
N ILE A 155 -5.29 1.83 -23.94
CA ILE A 155 -4.95 2.15 -22.55
C ILE A 155 -4.87 0.85 -21.75
N ALA A 156 -3.74 0.62 -21.06
CA ALA A 156 -3.62 -0.47 -20.11
C ALA A 156 -4.06 -0.04 -18.71
N LEU A 157 -4.82 -0.90 -18.03
CA LEU A 157 -5.26 -0.73 -16.65
C LEU A 157 -4.70 -1.89 -15.82
N TYR A 158 -3.91 -1.55 -14.79
CA TYR A 158 -3.26 -2.55 -13.96
C TYR A 158 -3.17 -2.11 -12.50
N HIS A 159 -3.39 -3.04 -11.57
CA HIS A 159 -3.15 -2.84 -10.15
C HIS A 159 -2.07 -3.78 -9.65
N GLY A 160 -0.90 -3.27 -9.38
CA GLY A 160 0.26 -4.03 -8.90
C GLY A 160 1.57 -3.28 -9.07
N SER A 161 2.64 -3.85 -8.55
CA SER A 161 3.97 -3.26 -8.64
C SER A 161 4.62 -3.52 -10.00
N VAL A 162 5.20 -2.48 -10.58
CA VAL A 162 5.96 -2.52 -11.83
C VAL A 162 7.44 -2.30 -11.52
N PHE A 163 8.33 -3.01 -12.23
CA PHE A 163 9.79 -2.89 -12.05
C PHE A 163 10.25 -1.44 -12.14
N GLY A 164 11.06 -1.03 -11.18
CA GLY A 164 11.61 0.34 -11.08
C GLY A 164 10.66 1.35 -10.43
N SER A 165 9.46 0.96 -10.01
CA SER A 165 8.60 1.83 -9.21
C SER A 165 9.19 2.06 -7.82
N GLN A 166 8.89 3.24 -7.25
CA GLN A 166 9.45 3.68 -5.98
C GLN A 166 8.37 3.80 -4.91
N THR A 167 8.63 3.24 -3.73
CA THR A 167 7.75 3.41 -2.56
C THR A 167 7.92 4.81 -1.94
N ASP A 168 7.01 5.22 -1.04
CA ASP A 168 7.10 6.50 -0.32
C ASP A 168 8.40 6.67 0.47
N PHE A 169 9.01 5.58 0.92
CA PHE A 169 10.31 5.59 1.62
C PHE A 169 11.52 5.71 0.67
N GLY A 170 11.28 5.88 -0.63
CA GLY A 170 12.35 5.99 -1.63
C GLY A 170 12.99 4.66 -2.02
N PHE A 171 12.45 3.54 -1.54
CA PHE A 171 12.92 2.22 -1.95
C PHE A 171 12.42 1.90 -3.36
N ILE A 172 13.36 1.65 -4.27
CA ILE A 172 13.07 1.20 -5.63
C ILE A 172 12.82 -0.31 -5.58
N LEU A 173 11.72 -0.77 -6.17
CA LEU A 173 11.36 -2.18 -6.23
C LEU A 173 12.25 -2.88 -7.28
N PRO A 174 13.23 -3.70 -6.85
CA PRO A 174 14.17 -4.36 -7.76
C PRO A 174 13.59 -5.63 -8.39
N ASN A 175 12.56 -6.19 -7.75
CA ASN A 175 11.86 -7.39 -8.19
C ASN A 175 10.37 -7.10 -8.10
N SER A 176 9.73 -6.91 -9.21
CA SER A 176 8.28 -6.77 -9.35
C SER A 176 7.76 -7.91 -10.21
N ASP A 177 6.48 -8.20 -10.09
CA ASP A 177 5.83 -9.27 -10.84
C ASP A 177 5.77 -8.96 -12.35
N ILE A 178 5.93 -7.68 -12.72
CA ILE A 178 5.77 -7.19 -14.10
C ILE A 178 6.89 -6.22 -14.46
N ASP A 179 7.46 -6.41 -15.65
CA ASP A 179 8.35 -5.45 -16.32
C ASP A 179 7.54 -4.46 -17.17
N LYS A 180 8.12 -3.31 -17.49
CA LYS A 180 7.50 -2.26 -18.31
C LYS A 180 7.20 -2.72 -19.73
N ASP A 181 7.95 -3.68 -20.25
CA ASP A 181 7.82 -4.21 -21.61
C ASP A 181 6.42 -4.78 -21.92
N ILE A 182 5.69 -5.18 -20.87
CA ILE A 182 4.29 -5.64 -21.03
C ILE A 182 3.36 -4.52 -21.53
N PHE A 183 3.76 -3.27 -21.33
CA PHE A 183 2.99 -2.09 -21.73
C PHE A 183 3.37 -1.56 -23.10
N ASP A 184 4.22 -2.25 -23.83
CA ASP A 184 4.64 -1.81 -25.18
C ASP A 184 3.45 -1.70 -26.14
N GLY A 185 3.39 -0.56 -26.83
CA GLY A 185 2.34 -0.26 -27.80
C GLY A 185 1.05 0.33 -27.21
N PHE A 186 0.94 0.45 -25.88
CA PHE A 186 -0.14 1.21 -25.26
C PHE A 186 0.16 2.73 -25.29
N ASP A 187 -0.87 3.52 -25.55
CA ASP A 187 -0.76 4.98 -25.56
C ASP A 187 -0.65 5.56 -24.15
N MET A 188 -1.34 4.94 -23.20
CA MET A 188 -1.31 5.30 -21.78
C MET A 188 -1.43 4.04 -20.90
N VAL A 189 -0.86 4.11 -19.68
CA VAL A 189 -0.93 3.04 -18.68
C VAL A 189 -1.31 3.63 -17.33
N LEU A 190 -2.44 3.22 -16.82
CA LEU A 190 -3.01 3.71 -15.57
C LEU A 190 -2.85 2.65 -14.48
N LEU A 191 -1.99 2.94 -13.50
CA LEU A 191 -1.52 2.00 -12.48
C LEU A 191 -2.12 2.28 -11.10
N GLY A 192 -2.26 1.24 -10.26
CA GLY A 192 -2.55 1.31 -8.83
C GLY A 192 -1.62 0.41 -8.00
N ASP A 193 -1.72 0.39 -6.66
CA ASP A 193 -0.91 -0.34 -5.66
C ASP A 193 0.22 0.51 -5.03
N ILE A 194 0.81 1.44 -5.75
CA ILE A 194 1.90 2.26 -5.20
C ILE A 194 1.35 3.62 -4.74
N HIS A 195 1.44 3.88 -3.44
CA HIS A 195 0.88 5.09 -2.82
C HIS A 195 1.63 6.38 -3.18
N LYS A 196 2.86 6.27 -3.72
CA LYS A 196 3.64 7.40 -4.20
C LYS A 196 3.26 7.72 -5.64
N ARG A 197 2.77 8.95 -5.88
CA ARG A 197 2.55 9.44 -7.23
C ARG A 197 3.86 9.50 -8.01
N GLN A 198 3.90 8.87 -9.17
CA GLN A 198 5.07 8.84 -10.03
C GLN A 198 4.72 8.50 -11.47
N TYR A 199 5.59 8.93 -12.39
CA TYR A 199 5.63 8.48 -13.77
C TYR A 199 6.79 7.51 -13.95
N LEU A 200 6.58 6.45 -14.71
CA LEU A 200 7.61 5.42 -14.93
C LEU A 200 8.38 5.57 -16.24
N ASN A 201 7.99 6.54 -17.07
CA ASN A 201 8.65 6.87 -18.33
C ASN A 201 8.77 8.40 -18.52
N ASP A 202 9.65 8.82 -19.42
CA ASP A 202 9.93 10.23 -19.68
C ASP A 202 8.77 10.93 -20.39
N GLU A 203 7.99 10.20 -21.19
CA GLU A 203 6.79 10.67 -21.90
C GLU A 203 5.62 10.94 -20.95
N LYS A 204 5.71 10.47 -19.69
CA LYS A 204 4.68 10.59 -18.64
C LYS A 204 3.35 9.92 -19.00
N THR A 205 3.41 8.85 -19.78
CA THR A 205 2.24 8.07 -20.19
C THR A 205 1.99 6.84 -19.33
N ILE A 206 2.94 6.44 -18.46
CA ILE A 206 2.81 5.33 -17.51
C ILE A 206 2.85 5.91 -16.09
N ALA A 207 1.74 5.84 -15.35
CA ALA A 207 1.66 6.54 -14.07
C ALA A 207 0.88 5.83 -12.96
N TYR A 208 1.38 5.99 -11.75
CA TYR A 208 0.63 5.81 -10.49
C TYR A 208 0.10 7.16 -10.03
N PRO A 209 -1.18 7.31 -9.71
CA PRO A 209 -1.75 8.54 -9.15
C PRO A 209 -1.33 8.70 -7.67
N GLY A 210 -0.94 7.59 -7.03
CA GLY A 210 -0.74 7.48 -5.60
C GLY A 210 -2.04 7.33 -4.82
N SER A 211 -1.95 7.19 -3.51
CA SER A 211 -3.13 7.10 -2.64
C SER A 211 -3.88 8.43 -2.56
N LEU A 212 -5.22 8.36 -2.48
CA LEU A 212 -6.08 9.56 -2.41
C LEU A 212 -5.89 10.36 -1.12
N ILE A 213 -5.57 9.70 -0.02
CA ILE A 213 -5.23 10.30 1.28
C ILE A 213 -4.05 9.58 1.90
N GLN A 214 -3.29 10.26 2.74
CA GLN A 214 -2.19 9.62 3.46
C GLN A 214 -2.66 8.40 4.25
N GLN A 215 -1.96 7.27 4.11
CA GLN A 215 -2.23 6.03 4.84
C GLN A 215 -1.34 5.87 6.08
N ASN A 216 -0.16 6.48 6.09
CA ASN A 216 0.80 6.36 7.17
C ASN A 216 1.75 7.58 7.26
N PHE A 217 2.67 7.55 8.26
CA PHE A 217 3.64 8.62 8.53
C PHE A 217 4.81 8.70 7.55
N GLY A 218 4.91 7.81 6.60
CA GLY A 218 5.97 7.80 5.58
C GLY A 218 5.56 8.44 4.27
N GLU A 219 4.28 8.72 4.11
CA GLU A 219 3.74 9.26 2.88
C GLU A 219 3.75 10.79 2.84
N ASP A 220 3.92 11.34 1.63
CA ASP A 220 3.85 12.77 1.37
C ASP A 220 2.44 13.34 1.60
N PHE A 221 2.35 14.66 1.83
CA PHE A 221 1.09 15.37 2.08
C PHE A 221 0.29 15.67 0.81
N GLY A 222 0.96 15.81 -0.32
CA GLY A 222 0.35 16.15 -1.61
C GLY A 222 -0.41 14.97 -2.21
N LYS A 223 -1.57 14.63 -1.66
CA LYS A 223 -2.42 13.52 -2.12
C LYS A 223 -3.54 14.03 -3.04
N GLY A 224 -4.01 13.17 -3.93
CA GLY A 224 -5.03 13.53 -4.91
C GLY A 224 -5.15 12.48 -6.01
N PHE A 225 -5.36 12.93 -7.24
CA PHE A 225 -5.58 12.05 -8.38
C PHE A 225 -5.05 12.65 -9.68
N LEU A 226 -4.90 11.83 -10.72
CA LEU A 226 -4.53 12.27 -12.06
C LEU A 226 -5.78 12.50 -12.93
N VAL A 227 -5.73 13.51 -13.79
CA VAL A 227 -6.71 13.74 -14.84
C VAL A 227 -5.99 13.64 -16.17
N TRP A 228 -6.37 12.66 -16.97
CA TRP A 228 -5.82 12.41 -18.29
C TRP A 228 -6.62 13.08 -19.37
N ASP A 229 -5.96 13.71 -20.33
CA ASP A 229 -6.50 14.15 -21.63
C ASP A 229 -6.19 13.03 -22.62
N VAL A 230 -7.21 12.35 -23.10
CA VAL A 230 -7.07 11.15 -23.93
C VAL A 230 -6.46 11.47 -25.30
N ASP A 231 -6.86 12.57 -25.91
CA ASP A 231 -6.35 12.97 -27.23
C ASP A 231 -4.88 13.43 -27.17
N LYS A 232 -4.51 14.12 -26.07
CA LYS A 232 -3.12 14.61 -25.89
C LYS A 232 -2.20 13.57 -25.28
N ARG A 233 -2.74 12.50 -24.70
CA ARG A 233 -1.98 11.47 -23.96
C ARG A 233 -1.14 12.07 -22.83
N ASP A 234 -1.69 13.08 -22.17
CA ASP A 234 -1.04 13.82 -21.10
C ASP A 234 -1.91 13.80 -19.83
N SER A 235 -1.32 14.04 -18.70
CA SER A 235 -2.03 14.04 -17.43
C SER A 235 -1.65 15.22 -16.55
N LYS A 236 -2.63 15.67 -15.76
CA LYS A 236 -2.48 16.70 -14.75
C LYS A 236 -2.84 16.15 -13.38
N PHE A 237 -1.97 16.39 -12.40
CA PHE A 237 -2.26 16.06 -11.01
C PHE A 237 -3.17 17.11 -10.38
N ILE A 238 -4.24 16.64 -9.73
CA ILE A 238 -5.14 17.44 -8.92
C ILE A 238 -4.89 17.13 -7.45
N ASN A 239 -4.30 18.08 -6.74
CA ASN A 239 -4.14 17.97 -5.30
C ASN A 239 -5.47 18.17 -4.58
N VAL A 240 -5.84 17.23 -3.69
CA VAL A 240 -7.06 17.30 -2.89
C VAL A 240 -6.69 17.68 -1.45
N PRO A 241 -6.93 18.93 -1.02
CA PRO A 241 -6.58 19.36 0.33
C PRO A 241 -7.29 18.53 1.40
N ASN A 242 -6.55 18.09 2.41
CA ASN A 242 -7.07 17.30 3.53
C ASN A 242 -6.84 18.03 4.85
N ASP A 243 -7.90 18.20 5.65
CA ASP A 243 -7.81 18.77 7.00
C ASP A 243 -7.15 17.83 8.01
N TYR A 244 -6.93 16.58 7.63
CA TYR A 244 -6.27 15.53 8.42
C TYR A 244 -4.92 15.17 7.78
N GLY A 245 -4.02 14.62 8.57
CA GLY A 245 -2.74 14.14 8.04
C GLY A 245 -1.87 13.52 9.11
N TYR A 246 -0.89 12.71 8.67
CA TYR A 246 0.14 12.11 9.52
C TYR A 246 1.38 13.00 9.53
N TYR A 247 1.78 13.48 10.71
CA TYR A 247 2.93 14.35 10.88
C TYR A 247 3.91 13.80 11.91
N THR A 248 5.20 13.92 11.61
CA THR A 248 6.25 13.62 12.58
C THR A 248 6.90 14.93 13.02
N ILE A 249 6.92 15.20 14.34
CA ILE A 249 7.63 16.33 14.93
C ILE A 249 8.76 15.83 15.82
N ASN A 250 9.91 16.51 15.74
CA ASN A 250 11.08 16.21 16.55
C ASN A 250 11.22 17.24 17.65
N VAL A 251 11.19 16.82 18.90
CA VAL A 251 11.39 17.64 20.09
C VAL A 251 12.77 17.32 20.64
N VAL A 252 13.69 18.27 20.51
CA VAL A 252 15.08 18.13 20.94
C VAL A 252 15.35 19.07 22.11
N ASN A 253 15.98 18.56 23.18
CA ASN A 253 16.25 19.32 24.41
C ASN A 253 15.01 20.04 24.97
N GLY A 254 13.83 19.46 24.84
CA GLY A 254 12.56 20.05 25.29
C GLY A 254 12.01 21.17 24.40
N HIS A 255 12.63 21.49 23.26
CA HIS A 255 12.14 22.49 22.32
C HIS A 255 11.13 21.92 21.35
N ILE A 256 9.88 22.47 21.33
CA ILE A 256 8.84 22.13 20.36
C ILE A 256 9.05 23.01 19.12
N PRO A 257 9.17 22.44 17.90
CA PRO A 257 9.22 23.22 16.66
C PRO A 257 7.89 23.94 16.41
N SER A 258 7.85 24.85 15.41
CA SER A 258 6.57 25.44 14.97
C SER A 258 5.57 24.35 14.62
N LEU A 259 4.31 24.58 14.98
CA LEU A 259 3.16 23.73 14.69
C LEU A 259 2.23 24.35 13.63
N ASP A 260 2.64 25.44 12.99
CA ASP A 260 1.79 26.22 12.09
C ASP A 260 1.47 25.47 10.79
N ASP A 261 2.38 24.60 10.34
CA ASP A 261 2.22 23.76 9.14
C ASP A 261 1.37 22.51 9.37
N LEU A 262 0.88 22.29 10.59
CA LEU A 262 0.05 21.12 10.87
C LEU A 262 -1.34 21.26 10.24
N PRO A 263 -1.92 20.17 9.73
CA PRO A 263 -3.32 20.15 9.32
C PRO A 263 -4.23 20.43 10.52
N LYS A 264 -5.46 20.81 10.26
CA LYS A 264 -6.46 21.14 11.31
C LYS A 264 -6.66 20.01 12.34
N TYR A 265 -6.56 18.78 11.88
CA TYR A 265 -6.75 17.55 12.68
C TYR A 265 -5.58 16.57 12.49
N PRO A 266 -4.38 16.86 13.02
CA PRO A 266 -3.20 16.06 12.79
C PRO A 266 -3.24 14.73 13.57
N ARG A 267 -2.63 13.71 12.97
CA ARG A 267 -2.13 12.51 13.64
C ARG A 267 -0.64 12.70 13.85
N LEU A 268 -0.20 12.84 15.09
CA LEU A 268 1.18 13.21 15.41
C LEU A 268 2.00 12.01 15.86
N ARG A 269 3.19 11.89 15.31
CA ARG A 269 4.30 11.13 15.88
C ARG A 269 5.28 12.11 16.45
N VAL A 270 5.43 12.13 17.79
CA VAL A 270 6.37 13.02 18.47
C VAL A 270 7.61 12.23 18.88
N LYS A 271 8.75 12.57 18.30
CA LYS A 271 10.05 12.01 18.64
C LYS A 271 10.75 12.93 19.64
N PHE A 272 11.05 12.41 20.82
CA PHE A 272 11.77 13.13 21.87
C PHE A 272 13.23 12.68 21.92
N GLU A 273 14.13 13.66 21.84
CA GLU A 273 15.57 13.47 21.99
C GLU A 273 16.07 14.37 23.13
N LYS A 274 16.96 13.84 23.99
CA LYS A 274 17.57 14.57 25.11
C LYS A 274 16.54 15.33 25.98
N THR A 275 15.40 14.68 26.25
CA THR A 275 14.27 15.28 26.99
C THR A 275 13.89 14.40 28.18
N SER A 276 13.77 14.99 29.37
CA SER A 276 13.42 14.25 30.59
C SER A 276 11.99 13.68 30.53
N THR A 277 11.72 12.56 31.22
CA THR A 277 10.37 11.97 31.27
C THR A 277 9.34 12.93 31.87
N ALA A 278 9.73 13.77 32.82
CA ALA A 278 8.87 14.77 33.43
C ALA A 278 8.49 15.87 32.43
N ASP A 279 9.46 16.32 31.62
CA ASP A 279 9.23 17.35 30.61
C ASP A 279 8.42 16.82 29.43
N ILE A 280 8.63 15.55 29.02
CA ILE A 280 7.81 14.90 27.97
C ILE A 280 6.31 15.00 28.29
N LYS A 281 5.91 14.72 29.53
CA LYS A 281 4.49 14.84 29.95
C LYS A 281 3.96 16.26 29.78
N LYS A 282 4.74 17.28 30.20
CA LYS A 282 4.38 18.70 30.08
C LYS A 282 4.27 19.12 28.61
N LEU A 283 5.26 18.74 27.79
CA LEU A 283 5.33 19.09 26.38
C LEU A 283 4.18 18.44 25.57
N ILE A 284 3.81 17.20 25.87
CA ILE A 284 2.63 16.56 25.30
C ILE A 284 1.36 17.36 25.62
N ALA A 285 1.20 17.84 26.84
CA ALA A 285 0.05 18.66 27.23
C ALA A 285 0.01 19.96 26.40
N VAL A 286 1.14 20.62 26.24
CA VAL A 286 1.28 21.85 25.42
C VAL A 286 0.92 21.58 23.96
N ILE A 287 1.43 20.48 23.37
CA ILE A 287 1.12 20.09 21.98
C ILE A 287 -0.39 19.86 21.81
N LYS A 288 -1.02 19.12 22.73
CA LYS A 288 -2.47 18.87 22.70
C LYS A 288 -3.31 20.13 22.88
N GLN A 289 -2.81 21.12 23.59
CA GLN A 289 -3.48 22.40 23.75
C GLN A 289 -3.41 23.26 22.49
N LYS A 290 -2.26 23.24 21.80
CA LYS A 290 -2.03 24.04 20.58
C LYS A 290 -2.62 23.44 19.32
N ALA A 291 -2.73 22.09 19.23
CA ALA A 291 -3.22 21.39 18.06
C ALA A 291 -4.39 20.45 18.40
N LYS A 292 -5.37 20.34 17.47
CA LYS A 292 -6.51 19.42 17.62
C LYS A 292 -6.11 17.99 17.27
N VAL A 293 -5.13 17.44 18.02
CA VAL A 293 -4.53 16.15 17.78
C VAL A 293 -5.56 15.03 17.80
N LYS A 294 -5.63 14.23 16.73
CA LYS A 294 -6.53 13.06 16.61
C LYS A 294 -5.90 11.80 17.15
N GLU A 295 -4.64 11.58 16.84
CA GLU A 295 -3.86 10.44 17.30
C GLU A 295 -2.47 10.93 17.71
N LEU A 296 -1.90 10.34 18.76
CA LEU A 296 -0.59 10.71 19.26
C LEU A 296 0.25 9.47 19.52
N ALA A 297 1.32 9.32 18.76
CA ALA A 297 2.38 8.36 19.01
C ALA A 297 3.60 9.07 19.61
N VAL A 298 4.15 8.55 20.70
CA VAL A 298 5.32 9.12 21.38
C VAL A 298 6.49 8.15 21.25
N ILE A 299 7.61 8.65 20.73
CA ILE A 299 8.85 7.87 20.56
C ILE A 299 9.98 8.59 21.30
N ARG A 300 10.76 7.86 22.10
CA ARG A 300 12.01 8.33 22.68
C ARG A 300 13.18 7.83 21.85
N THR A 301 13.92 8.75 21.24
CA THR A 301 15.07 8.42 20.38
C THR A 301 16.37 8.26 21.17
N ASP A 302 16.49 8.89 22.35
CA ASP A 302 17.65 8.74 23.23
C ASP A 302 17.85 7.31 23.74
N LYS A 303 16.77 6.55 23.96
CA LYS A 303 16.88 5.13 24.30
C LYS A 303 17.31 4.26 23.11
N LEU A 304 16.87 4.64 21.91
CA LEU A 304 17.30 4.00 20.68
C LEU A 304 18.76 4.32 20.34
N SER A 305 19.22 5.57 20.62
CA SER A 305 20.61 5.96 20.44
C SER A 305 21.53 5.34 21.49
N GLN A 306 21.07 5.08 22.71
CA GLN A 306 21.84 4.37 23.72
C GLN A 306 21.92 2.86 23.43
N ILE A 307 20.85 2.28 22.88
CA ILE A 307 20.89 0.91 22.33
C ILE A 307 21.75 0.88 21.07
N GLY A 308 21.75 1.95 20.27
CA GLY A 308 22.54 2.07 19.05
C GLY A 308 23.97 2.58 19.24
N GLN A 309 24.31 3.30 20.31
CA GLN A 309 25.68 3.73 20.64
C GLN A 309 26.49 2.64 21.35
N ASN A 310 25.80 1.72 22.02
CA ASN A 310 26.40 0.51 22.59
C ASN A 310 26.20 -0.71 21.68
N SER A 311 25.47 -0.61 20.60
CA SER A 311 25.34 -1.63 19.59
C SER A 311 25.94 -1.13 18.28
N THR A 312 26.80 -1.92 17.71
CA THR A 312 27.35 -1.77 16.34
C THR A 312 26.26 -1.66 15.26
N LEU A 313 24.99 -1.71 15.66
CA LEU A 313 23.78 -1.58 14.83
C LEU A 313 23.56 -0.18 14.23
N SER A 314 24.15 0.90 14.78
CA SER A 314 24.05 2.25 14.19
C SER A 314 24.94 2.47 12.96
N LYS A 315 25.85 1.54 12.65
CA LYS A 315 26.68 1.50 11.42
C LYS A 315 26.20 0.45 10.41
N ILE A 316 25.04 -0.11 10.63
CA ILE A 316 24.45 -1.05 9.71
C ILE A 316 23.92 -0.27 8.49
N ASN A 317 24.79 -0.04 7.53
CA ASN A 317 24.40 -0.20 6.14
C ASN A 317 23.69 -1.57 6.11
N LEU A 318 22.41 -1.62 5.72
CA LEU A 318 21.68 -2.87 5.56
C LEU A 318 22.38 -3.73 4.50
N GLY A 319 23.52 -4.28 4.88
CA GLY A 319 24.23 -5.32 4.16
C GLY A 319 23.24 -6.47 3.98
N ASN A 320 23.39 -7.17 2.92
CA ASN A 320 22.52 -8.30 2.61
C ASN A 320 22.40 -9.19 3.87
N ILE A 321 21.24 -9.19 4.53
CA ILE A 321 20.98 -9.98 5.76
C ILE A 321 21.18 -11.48 5.53
N ARG A 322 21.30 -11.92 4.28
CA ARG A 322 21.64 -13.27 3.85
C ARG A 322 23.14 -13.54 3.78
N ASP A 323 23.98 -12.50 3.91
CA ASP A 323 25.43 -12.68 3.96
C ASP A 323 25.80 -13.30 5.30
N THR A 324 26.32 -14.52 5.26
CA THR A 324 26.71 -15.30 6.45
C THR A 324 27.80 -14.58 7.27
N ILE A 325 28.69 -13.85 6.64
CA ILE A 325 29.73 -13.05 7.32
C ILE A 325 29.07 -11.92 8.12
N TYR A 326 28.09 -11.26 7.51
CA TYR A 326 27.32 -10.20 8.15
C TYR A 326 26.47 -10.74 9.31
N GLN A 327 25.81 -11.89 9.13
CA GLN A 327 25.05 -12.57 10.19
C GLN A 327 25.97 -12.97 11.36
N ASN A 328 27.13 -13.56 11.09
CA ASN A 328 28.09 -13.93 12.12
C ASN A 328 28.55 -12.74 12.95
N LYS A 329 28.78 -11.59 12.30
CA LYS A 329 29.11 -10.34 12.98
C LYS A 329 27.99 -9.91 13.93
N LEU A 330 26.73 -9.92 13.47
CA LEU A 330 25.57 -9.57 14.31
C LEU A 330 25.39 -10.52 15.49
N ILE A 331 25.64 -11.82 15.30
CA ILE A 331 25.58 -12.85 16.34
C ILE A 331 26.66 -12.60 17.39
N VAL A 332 27.89 -12.36 16.99
CA VAL A 332 29.01 -12.08 17.91
C VAL A 332 28.73 -10.82 18.72
N ASP A 333 28.37 -9.71 18.03
CA ASP A 333 28.04 -8.43 18.67
C ASP A 333 26.89 -8.57 19.71
N TYR A 334 25.87 -9.38 19.40
CA TYR A 334 24.76 -9.66 20.32
C TYR A 334 25.18 -10.48 21.53
N LEU A 335 25.97 -11.53 21.31
CA LEU A 335 26.43 -12.43 22.39
C LEU A 335 27.39 -11.73 23.32
N GLU A 336 28.33 -10.93 22.83
CA GLU A 336 29.24 -10.12 23.62
C GLU A 336 28.52 -9.09 24.50
N GLN A 337 27.43 -8.49 23.97
CA GLN A 337 26.60 -7.56 24.74
C GLN A 337 25.76 -8.23 25.83
N LYS A 338 25.34 -9.47 25.61
CA LYS A 338 24.45 -10.19 26.52
C LYS A 338 25.17 -10.95 27.60
N PHE A 339 26.37 -11.44 27.31
CA PHE A 339 27.17 -12.29 28.19
C PHE A 339 28.53 -11.64 28.39
N ASN A 340 28.82 -11.21 29.62
CA ASN A 340 30.05 -10.46 29.98
C ASN A 340 31.35 -11.23 29.73
N VAL A 341 31.32 -12.54 29.55
CA VAL A 341 32.50 -13.40 29.25
C VAL A 341 32.04 -14.56 28.39
N LEU A 342 32.35 -14.52 27.11
CA LEU A 342 32.26 -15.67 26.21
C LEU A 342 33.67 -15.98 25.73
N ASP A 343 34.04 -17.25 25.82
CA ASP A 343 35.32 -17.73 25.28
C ASP A 343 35.28 -17.80 23.75
N ASP A 344 36.43 -17.60 23.13
CA ASP A 344 36.57 -17.59 21.66
C ASP A 344 36.10 -18.91 21.00
N ASP A 345 36.20 -20.03 21.70
CA ASP A 345 35.77 -21.33 21.16
C ASP A 345 34.25 -21.40 21.05
N THR A 346 33.53 -20.91 22.05
CA THR A 346 32.06 -20.81 22.01
C THR A 346 31.59 -19.91 20.88
N LEU A 347 32.21 -18.74 20.69
CA LEU A 347 31.85 -17.82 19.58
C LEU A 347 32.08 -18.47 18.21
N ARG A 348 33.24 -19.15 18.03
CA ARG A 348 33.54 -19.88 16.79
C ARG A 348 32.51 -20.98 16.51
N ARG A 349 32.12 -21.75 17.54
CA ARG A 349 31.11 -22.81 17.39
C ARG A 349 29.76 -22.29 17.01
N VAL A 350 29.32 -21.16 17.56
CA VAL A 350 28.04 -20.53 17.21
C VAL A 350 28.07 -20.02 15.77
N CYS A 351 29.13 -19.35 15.34
CA CYS A 351 29.31 -18.91 13.95
C CYS A 351 29.30 -20.09 12.98
N LYS A 352 30.01 -21.20 13.33
CA LYS A 352 30.00 -22.41 12.51
C LYS A 352 28.60 -23.03 12.35
N ILE A 353 27.82 -23.07 13.43
CA ILE A 353 26.42 -23.53 13.38
C ILE A 353 25.59 -22.63 12.42
N ASN A 354 25.76 -21.31 12.50
CA ASN A 354 25.10 -20.41 11.58
C ASN A 354 25.46 -20.67 10.12
N GLU A 355 26.73 -20.89 9.82
CA GLU A 355 27.20 -21.24 8.48
C GLU A 355 26.59 -22.55 7.98
N GLU A 356 26.62 -23.59 8.81
CA GLU A 356 26.02 -24.89 8.49
C GLU A 356 24.52 -24.83 8.26
N LEU A 357 23.78 -23.99 8.99
CA LEU A 357 22.37 -23.78 8.81
C LEU A 357 22.07 -23.01 7.50
N ASN A 358 22.84 -21.97 7.20
CA ASN A 358 22.70 -21.24 5.95
C ASN A 358 22.94 -22.10 4.70
N LEU A 359 23.91 -23.05 4.76
CA LEU A 359 24.14 -24.00 3.68
C LEU A 359 22.95 -24.94 3.43
N LYS A 360 22.10 -25.16 4.43
CA LYS A 360 20.90 -26.00 4.32
C LYS A 360 19.65 -25.22 3.84
N LEU A 361 19.72 -23.88 3.87
CA LEU A 361 18.61 -23.07 3.37
C LEU A 361 18.59 -23.11 1.83
N PRO A 362 17.43 -23.36 1.22
CA PRO A 362 17.33 -23.32 -0.23
C PRO A 362 17.66 -21.91 -0.73
N ASN A 363 18.43 -21.83 -1.81
CA ASN A 363 18.71 -20.60 -2.53
C ASN A 363 17.48 -20.13 -3.31
N VAL A 364 16.39 -19.88 -2.60
CA VAL A 364 15.14 -19.38 -3.20
C VAL A 364 15.13 -17.87 -3.03
N GLU A 365 15.13 -17.16 -4.13
CA GLU A 365 14.73 -15.75 -4.12
C GLU A 365 13.31 -15.67 -3.56
N VAL A 366 13.18 -15.03 -2.41
CA VAL A 366 11.89 -14.90 -1.74
C VAL A 366 11.14 -13.76 -2.39
N GLY A 367 10.34 -14.08 -3.39
CA GLY A 367 9.30 -13.18 -3.90
C GLY A 367 8.31 -12.79 -2.78
N ARG A 368 7.64 -11.64 -2.88
CA ARG A 368 6.65 -11.13 -1.91
C ARG A 368 5.46 -12.08 -1.66
N ASN A 369 5.28 -13.11 -2.49
CA ASN A 369 4.22 -14.11 -2.42
C ASN A 369 4.67 -15.41 -1.71
N ILE A 370 5.18 -15.30 -0.49
CA ILE A 370 5.43 -16.50 0.31
C ILE A 370 4.11 -16.96 0.91
N SER A 371 3.56 -18.04 0.39
CA SER A 371 2.47 -18.76 1.02
C SER A 371 3.01 -19.60 2.17
N TRP A 372 2.85 -19.13 3.40
CA TRP A 372 3.15 -19.91 4.59
C TRP A 372 2.05 -20.94 4.82
N LYS A 373 2.39 -22.21 4.73
CA LYS A 373 1.51 -23.30 5.15
C LYS A 373 2.11 -23.97 6.38
N PRO A 374 1.54 -23.76 7.58
CA PRO A 374 1.97 -24.50 8.75
C PRO A 374 1.75 -25.99 8.49
N LYS A 375 2.78 -26.81 8.69
CA LYS A 375 2.70 -28.26 8.57
C LYS A 375 2.47 -28.94 9.90
N LYS A 376 3.16 -28.46 10.92
CA LYS A 376 3.17 -29.06 12.24
C LYS A 376 3.47 -27.99 13.29
N PHE A 377 2.80 -28.07 14.42
CA PHE A 377 3.07 -27.26 15.60
C PHE A 377 3.32 -28.20 16.77
N GLU A 378 4.50 -28.14 17.35
CA GLU A 378 4.92 -28.93 18.53
C GLU A 378 5.14 -27.97 19.69
N PHE A 379 4.62 -28.30 20.85
CA PHE A 379 4.78 -27.48 22.04
C PHE A 379 4.64 -28.28 23.32
N ASP A 380 5.34 -27.82 24.35
CA ASP A 380 5.32 -28.39 25.69
C ASP A 380 4.95 -27.33 26.72
N ASN A 381 4.20 -27.76 27.74
CA ASN A 381 3.89 -26.93 28.90
C ASN A 381 3.34 -25.53 28.57
N MET A 382 2.50 -25.41 27.54
CA MET A 382 1.87 -24.17 27.15
C MET A 382 0.41 -24.12 27.69
N CYS A 383 0.11 -23.12 28.49
CA CYS A 383 -1.21 -22.95 29.17
C CYS A 383 -1.57 -24.18 30.04
N SER A 384 -2.67 -24.88 29.72
CA SER A 384 -3.13 -26.09 30.42
C SER A 384 -2.65 -27.40 29.79
N TYR A 385 -1.82 -27.34 28.78
CA TYR A 385 -1.26 -28.49 28.08
C TYR A 385 0.08 -28.91 28.69
N GLY A 386 0.28 -30.23 28.92
CA GLY A 386 1.54 -30.79 29.38
C GLY A 386 2.59 -30.94 28.30
N GLU A 387 3.40 -31.98 28.40
CA GLU A 387 4.51 -32.28 27.46
C GLU A 387 4.01 -33.01 26.19
N ASN A 388 4.79 -32.92 25.10
CA ASN A 388 4.63 -33.66 23.84
C ASN A 388 3.31 -33.39 23.09
N ASN A 389 2.88 -32.16 23.04
CA ASN A 389 1.70 -31.79 22.25
C ASN A 389 2.10 -31.56 20.79
N VAL A 390 1.31 -32.14 19.89
CA VAL A 390 1.53 -32.04 18.44
C VAL A 390 0.23 -31.69 17.74
N VAL A 391 0.23 -30.63 16.94
CA VAL A 391 -0.85 -30.31 16.02
C VAL A 391 -0.33 -30.47 14.60
N ASP A 392 -0.85 -31.43 13.86
CA ASP A 392 -0.50 -31.68 12.46
C ASP A 392 -1.52 -31.03 11.55
N PHE A 393 -1.08 -30.07 10.74
CA PHE A 393 -1.91 -29.31 9.79
C PHE A 393 -1.86 -29.94 8.37
N SER A 394 -1.06 -31.00 8.14
CA SER A 394 -0.82 -31.54 6.80
C SER A 394 -2.09 -32.01 6.11
N ASN A 395 -3.10 -32.44 6.88
CA ASN A 395 -4.36 -33.00 6.40
C ASN A 395 -5.57 -32.12 6.75
N MET A 396 -5.37 -30.91 7.26
CA MET A 396 -6.49 -29.99 7.54
C MET A 396 -6.98 -29.33 6.27
N ILE A 397 -8.19 -29.67 5.85
CA ILE A 397 -8.91 -29.03 4.76
C ILE A 397 -9.77 -27.92 5.40
N GLY A 398 -9.30 -26.70 5.35
CA GLY A 398 -10.01 -25.52 5.85
C GLY A 398 -9.09 -24.31 5.97
N SER A 399 -9.63 -23.13 5.76
CA SER A 399 -8.93 -21.87 6.05
C SER A 399 -9.03 -21.56 7.54
N MET A 400 -7.91 -21.31 8.23
CA MET A 400 -7.95 -20.55 9.46
C MET A 400 -8.28 -19.10 9.16
#